data_52cb55b031882c0223cc13fb7879adc7
#
_entry.id   52cb55b031882c0223cc13fb7879adc7
#
_cell.length_a   1.000
_cell.length_b   1.000
_cell.length_c   1.000
_cell.angle_alpha   90.00
_cell.angle_beta   90.00
_cell.angle_gamma   90.00
#
_symmetry.space_group_name_H-M   'P 1'
#
loop_
_entity.id
_entity.type
_entity.pdbx_description
1 polymer ?
#
loop_
_entity_poly.entity_id
_entity_poly.type
_entity_poly.pdbx_seq_one_letter_code
_entity_poly.pdbx_strand_id
1 'polypeptide(L)'
;GTLWDSVDEIVESWNKTCPEMHIRREQLIGLMGKTMDCFAKELLSEYKLDEAMEIIHACERDENEYLSHVGAKLYGDIRKVFETLRDMGYEIGIVSNCQAGYIEVFLEYYHLGDLVADIECYGNTQQQKDANLKALIERNHYEKYYYLGDTQGDYNACRKAGVPFLFAAYG
;
A
#
# COMPACT_ATOMS: atom_id res chain seq x y z
N GLY A 1 4.52 -5.27 0.77
CA GLY A 1 5.87 -5.73 0.73
C GLY A 1 6.98 -4.89 1.37
N THR A 2 6.84 -3.55 1.59
CA THR A 2 7.98 -2.76 2.10
C THR A 2 7.99 -2.64 3.64
N LEU A 3 6.86 -2.38 4.27
CA LEU A 3 6.78 -2.15 5.72
C LEU A 3 6.17 -3.33 6.45
N TRP A 4 5.15 -3.95 5.90
CA TRP A 4 4.49 -5.14 6.44
C TRP A 4 4.08 -6.12 5.34
N ASP A 5 3.90 -7.39 5.71
CA ASP A 5 3.30 -8.44 4.88
C ASP A 5 1.89 -8.72 5.42
N SER A 6 0.89 -8.29 4.68
CA SER A 6 -0.54 -8.44 5.03
C SER A 6 -1.26 -9.42 4.09
N VAL A 7 -0.53 -10.18 3.29
CA VAL A 7 -1.12 -11.05 2.25
C VAL A 7 -2.07 -12.08 2.85
N ASP A 8 -1.70 -12.73 3.95
CA ASP A 8 -2.52 -13.77 4.57
C ASP A 8 -3.81 -13.20 5.17
N GLU A 9 -3.71 -12.05 5.82
CA GLU A 9 -4.85 -11.34 6.41
C GLU A 9 -5.82 -10.84 5.33
N ILE A 10 -5.30 -10.34 4.21
CA ILE A 10 -6.12 -9.92 3.06
C ILE A 10 -6.85 -11.12 2.47
N VAL A 11 -6.16 -12.24 2.23
CA VAL A 11 -6.78 -13.49 1.73
C VAL A 11 -7.90 -13.93 2.65
N GLU A 12 -7.68 -13.92 3.97
CA GLU A 12 -8.69 -14.32 4.94
C GLU A 12 -9.90 -13.38 4.93
N SER A 13 -9.67 -12.06 4.95
CA SER A 13 -10.72 -11.05 4.93
C SER A 13 -11.56 -11.14 3.65
N TRP A 14 -10.92 -11.14 2.48
CA TRP A 14 -11.60 -11.15 1.19
C TRP A 14 -12.40 -12.43 0.96
N ASN A 15 -11.89 -13.59 1.38
CA ASN A 15 -12.65 -14.85 1.31
C ASN A 15 -13.82 -14.91 2.29
N LYS A 16 -13.83 -14.11 3.35
CA LYS A 16 -15.00 -13.93 4.22
C LYS A 16 -16.05 -13.04 3.57
N THR A 17 -15.62 -11.95 2.95
CA THR A 17 -16.50 -10.96 2.31
C THR A 17 -17.13 -11.50 1.03
N CYS A 18 -16.34 -12.17 0.21
CA CYS A 18 -16.78 -12.78 -1.06
C CYS A 18 -16.23 -14.21 -1.18
N PRO A 19 -16.89 -15.20 -0.57
CA PRO A 19 -16.43 -16.60 -0.56
C PRO A 19 -16.29 -17.21 -1.95
N GLU A 20 -17.06 -16.74 -2.92
CA GLU A 20 -17.07 -17.24 -4.30
C GLU A 20 -15.75 -16.97 -5.03
N MET A 21 -14.99 -15.95 -4.62
CA MET A 21 -13.70 -15.65 -5.24
C MET A 21 -12.64 -16.71 -4.99
N HIS A 22 -12.71 -17.43 -3.87
CA HIS A 22 -11.73 -18.47 -3.48
C HIS A 22 -10.27 -18.03 -3.70
N ILE A 23 -9.94 -16.82 -3.25
CA ILE A 23 -8.59 -16.23 -3.44
C ILE A 23 -7.57 -17.07 -2.70
N ARG A 24 -6.44 -17.34 -3.38
CA ARG A 24 -5.26 -17.99 -2.81
C ARG A 24 -4.13 -16.99 -2.68
N ARG A 25 -3.24 -17.24 -1.71
CA ARG A 25 -2.06 -16.41 -1.43
C ARG A 25 -1.25 -16.08 -2.70
N GLU A 26 -0.99 -17.08 -3.53
CA GLU A 26 -0.17 -16.92 -4.75
C GLU A 26 -0.80 -15.97 -5.76
N GLN A 27 -2.13 -15.99 -5.88
CA GLN A 27 -2.86 -15.05 -6.75
C GLN A 27 -2.73 -13.62 -6.22
N LEU A 28 -2.90 -13.43 -4.90
CA LEU A 28 -2.82 -12.11 -4.30
C LEU A 28 -1.39 -11.54 -4.36
N ILE A 29 -0.36 -12.36 -4.11
CA ILE A 29 1.04 -11.93 -4.28
C ILE A 29 1.30 -11.35 -5.67
N GLY A 30 0.77 -11.98 -6.72
CA GLY A 30 0.91 -11.49 -8.10
C GLY A 30 0.22 -10.15 -8.39
N LEU A 31 -0.67 -9.72 -7.48
CA LEU A 31 -1.42 -8.47 -7.58
C LEU A 31 -0.90 -7.37 -6.65
N MET A 32 -0.13 -7.72 -5.62
CA MET A 32 0.38 -6.75 -4.67
C MET A 32 1.15 -5.61 -5.37
N GLY A 33 0.87 -4.38 -4.94
CA GLY A 33 1.44 -3.17 -5.52
C GLY A 33 0.73 -2.65 -6.79
N LYS A 34 -0.24 -3.40 -7.34
CA LYS A 34 -1.11 -2.94 -8.43
C LYS A 34 -2.30 -2.14 -7.87
N THR A 35 -3.02 -1.46 -8.75
CA THR A 35 -4.25 -0.74 -8.41
C THR A 35 -5.46 -1.67 -8.35
N MET A 36 -6.54 -1.30 -7.66
CA MET A 36 -7.71 -2.15 -7.44
C MET A 36 -8.47 -2.51 -8.71
N ASP A 37 -8.43 -1.67 -9.73
CA ASP A 37 -8.98 -2.03 -11.04
C ASP A 37 -8.22 -3.20 -11.71
N CYS A 38 -6.94 -3.38 -11.41
CA CYS A 38 -6.20 -4.57 -11.82
C CYS A 38 -6.67 -5.81 -11.07
N PHE A 39 -6.94 -5.69 -9.76
CA PHE A 39 -7.52 -6.77 -8.97
C PHE A 39 -8.89 -7.20 -9.51
N ALA A 40 -9.77 -6.25 -9.79
CA ALA A 40 -11.09 -6.52 -10.36
C ALA A 40 -11.00 -7.30 -11.68
N LYS A 41 -10.14 -6.86 -12.60
CA LYS A 41 -9.94 -7.50 -13.92
C LYS A 41 -9.36 -8.91 -13.81
N GLU A 42 -8.49 -9.15 -12.86
CA GLU A 42 -7.80 -10.44 -12.70
C GLU A 42 -8.65 -11.47 -11.93
N LEU A 43 -9.28 -11.02 -10.82
CA LEU A 43 -10.00 -11.91 -9.91
C LEU A 43 -11.48 -12.10 -10.29
N LEU A 44 -12.07 -11.13 -10.97
CA LEU A 44 -13.50 -11.06 -11.29
C LEU A 44 -13.73 -10.84 -12.79
N SER A 45 -12.93 -11.47 -13.64
CA SER A 45 -12.96 -11.29 -15.10
C SER A 45 -14.29 -11.69 -15.77
N GLU A 46 -15.12 -12.48 -15.11
CA GLU A 46 -16.47 -12.88 -15.54
C GLU A 46 -17.56 -11.82 -15.29
N TYR A 47 -17.25 -10.82 -14.44
CA TYR A 47 -18.15 -9.71 -14.14
C TYR A 47 -17.86 -8.51 -15.05
N LYS A 48 -18.85 -7.64 -15.23
CA LYS A 48 -18.59 -6.31 -15.79
C LYS A 48 -17.73 -5.51 -14.80
N LEU A 49 -16.91 -4.59 -15.32
CA LEU A 49 -15.94 -3.88 -14.49
C LEU A 49 -16.58 -3.10 -13.33
N ASP A 50 -17.74 -2.46 -13.56
CA ASP A 50 -18.50 -1.75 -12.53
C ASP A 50 -18.99 -2.68 -11.42
N GLU A 51 -19.57 -3.84 -11.78
CA GLU A 51 -19.99 -4.87 -10.84
C GLU A 51 -18.79 -5.45 -10.06
N ALA A 52 -17.69 -5.76 -10.76
CA ALA A 52 -16.46 -6.24 -10.14
C ALA A 52 -15.90 -5.21 -9.14
N MET A 53 -15.91 -3.92 -9.49
CA MET A 53 -15.44 -2.86 -8.60
C MET A 53 -16.31 -2.68 -7.35
N GLU A 54 -17.62 -2.89 -7.42
CA GLU A 54 -18.48 -2.90 -6.23
C GLU A 54 -18.09 -4.01 -5.25
N ILE A 55 -17.79 -5.21 -5.77
CA ILE A 55 -17.30 -6.34 -4.94
C ILE A 55 -15.94 -5.99 -4.33
N ILE A 56 -15.01 -5.48 -5.13
CA ILE A 56 -13.68 -5.07 -4.64
C ILE A 56 -13.81 -4.01 -3.55
N HIS A 57 -14.65 -2.99 -3.72
CA HIS A 57 -14.85 -1.97 -2.68
C HIS A 57 -15.46 -2.51 -1.39
N ALA A 58 -16.31 -3.53 -1.45
CA ALA A 58 -16.75 -4.23 -0.25
C ALA A 58 -15.59 -4.95 0.45
N CYS A 59 -14.75 -5.66 -0.32
CA CYS A 59 -13.55 -6.31 0.20
C CYS A 59 -12.57 -5.33 0.84
N GLU A 60 -12.31 -4.18 0.20
CA GLU A 60 -11.44 -3.12 0.73
C GLU A 60 -11.92 -2.57 2.08
N ARG A 61 -13.21 -2.34 2.24
CA ARG A 61 -13.78 -1.84 3.51
C ARG A 61 -13.61 -2.86 4.62
N ASP A 62 -13.97 -4.12 4.35
CA ASP A 62 -13.89 -5.20 5.33
C ASP A 62 -12.43 -5.54 5.66
N GLU A 63 -11.53 -5.43 4.69
CA GLU A 63 -10.08 -5.56 4.87
C GLU A 63 -9.52 -4.51 5.83
N ASN A 64 -9.85 -3.23 5.60
CA ASN A 64 -9.41 -2.16 6.49
C ASN A 64 -9.91 -2.40 7.93
N GLU A 65 -11.17 -2.78 8.09
CA GLU A 65 -11.72 -3.11 9.40
C GLU A 65 -11.00 -4.32 10.02
N TYR A 66 -10.80 -5.39 9.26
CA TYR A 66 -10.12 -6.60 9.73
C TYR A 66 -8.69 -6.30 10.17
N LEU A 67 -7.90 -5.63 9.32
CA LEU A 67 -6.51 -5.27 9.61
C LEU A 67 -6.39 -4.31 10.82
N SER A 68 -7.38 -3.46 11.07
CA SER A 68 -7.40 -2.59 12.25
C SER A 68 -7.47 -3.36 13.56
N HIS A 69 -7.95 -4.61 13.54
CA HIS A 69 -8.05 -5.48 14.72
C HIS A 69 -6.90 -6.47 14.85
N VAL A 70 -6.39 -6.98 13.75
CA VAL A 70 -5.40 -8.06 13.77
C VAL A 70 -3.98 -7.62 13.40
N GLY A 71 -3.84 -6.49 12.69
CA GLY A 71 -2.57 -6.09 12.10
C GLY A 71 -2.07 -7.07 11.05
N ALA A 72 -0.76 -7.11 10.83
CA ALA A 72 -0.06 -8.06 9.98
C ALA A 72 1.43 -8.14 10.37
N LYS A 73 2.21 -8.94 9.68
CA LYS A 73 3.62 -9.13 10.00
C LYS A 73 4.48 -7.96 9.53
N LEU A 74 5.16 -7.28 10.46
CA LEU A 74 6.15 -6.25 10.11
C LEU A 74 7.45 -6.85 9.55
N TYR A 75 8.08 -6.14 8.61
CA TYR A 75 9.44 -6.42 8.17
C TYR A 75 10.46 -5.77 9.12
N GLY A 76 10.67 -6.40 10.27
CA GLY A 76 11.60 -5.91 11.28
C GLY A 76 11.01 -4.87 12.24
N ASP A 77 11.86 -4.11 12.91
CA ASP A 77 11.47 -3.09 13.88
C ASP A 77 11.26 -1.73 13.18
N ILE A 78 10.11 -1.59 12.54
CA ILE A 78 9.76 -0.38 11.76
C ILE A 78 9.77 0.86 12.64
N ARG A 79 9.25 0.78 13.89
CA ARG A 79 9.29 1.92 14.82
C ARG A 79 10.71 2.43 15.04
N LYS A 80 11.62 1.52 15.38
CA LYS A 80 13.01 1.88 15.61
C LYS A 80 13.68 2.49 14.38
N VAL A 81 13.38 1.94 13.19
CA VAL A 81 13.87 2.50 11.92
C VAL A 81 13.35 3.92 11.71
N PHE A 82 12.05 4.16 11.91
CA PHE A 82 11.43 5.46 11.73
C PHE A 82 11.96 6.49 12.75
N GLU A 83 12.10 6.11 14.01
CA GLU A 83 12.70 6.95 15.05
C GLU A 83 14.15 7.31 14.72
N THR A 84 14.93 6.33 14.26
CA THR A 84 16.33 6.55 13.86
C THR A 84 16.43 7.54 12.69
N LEU A 85 15.60 7.37 11.65
CA LEU A 85 15.57 8.30 10.52
C LEU A 85 15.18 9.70 10.94
N ARG A 86 14.15 9.85 11.79
CA ARG A 86 13.76 11.15 12.36
C ARG A 86 14.89 11.80 13.14
N ASP A 87 15.58 11.04 13.99
CA ASP A 87 16.70 11.55 14.80
C ASP A 87 17.90 11.97 13.92
N MET A 88 18.02 11.38 12.73
CA MET A 88 18.98 11.80 11.69
C MET A 88 18.51 13.03 10.88
N GLY A 89 17.32 13.56 11.15
CA GLY A 89 16.75 14.71 10.46
C GLY A 89 15.99 14.39 9.16
N TYR A 90 15.61 13.13 8.93
CA TYR A 90 14.74 12.76 7.81
C TYR A 90 13.28 12.84 8.19
N GLU A 91 12.47 13.29 7.26
CA GLU A 91 11.01 13.14 7.30
C GLU A 91 10.59 11.89 6.51
N ILE A 92 9.53 11.24 6.97
CA ILE A 92 9.03 10.00 6.38
C ILE A 92 7.67 10.28 5.74
N GLY A 93 7.55 9.97 4.45
CA GLY A 93 6.29 9.93 3.72
C GLY A 93 5.98 8.52 3.25
N ILE A 94 4.70 8.17 3.14
CA ILE A 94 4.25 6.88 2.61
C ILE A 94 3.41 7.10 1.36
N VAL A 95 3.79 6.46 0.24
CA VAL A 95 3.03 6.46 -1.01
C VAL A 95 2.74 5.04 -1.46
N SER A 96 1.46 4.72 -1.68
CA SER A 96 1.01 3.36 -2.04
C SER A 96 -0.01 3.37 -3.18
N ASN A 97 -0.18 2.23 -3.86
CA ASN A 97 -1.29 1.99 -4.79
C ASN A 97 -2.52 1.36 -4.11
N CYS A 98 -2.56 1.35 -2.78
CA CYS A 98 -3.66 0.79 -2.01
C CYS A 98 -4.94 1.66 -2.05
N GLN A 99 -6.01 1.10 -1.49
CA GLN A 99 -7.25 1.81 -1.20
C GLN A 99 -7.06 2.89 -0.13
N ALA A 100 -8.03 3.81 -0.06
CA ALA A 100 -8.11 4.79 1.02
C ALA A 100 -8.29 4.10 2.39
N GLY A 101 -7.64 4.63 3.41
CA GLY A 101 -7.71 4.10 4.77
C GLY A 101 -6.69 3.00 5.11
N TYR A 102 -6.10 2.33 4.13
CA TYR A 102 -5.16 1.24 4.37
C TYR A 102 -3.85 1.68 5.06
N ILE A 103 -3.30 2.82 4.63
CA ILE A 103 -2.10 3.38 5.27
C ILE A 103 -2.43 3.84 6.68
N GLU A 104 -3.57 4.47 6.87
CA GLU A 104 -4.07 4.95 8.16
C GLU A 104 -4.22 3.78 9.14
N VAL A 105 -4.83 2.66 8.71
CA VAL A 105 -4.93 1.44 9.53
C VAL A 105 -3.56 0.93 9.97
N PHE A 106 -2.59 0.88 9.07
CA PHE A 106 -1.21 0.52 9.41
C PHE A 106 -0.62 1.45 10.47
N LEU A 107 -0.74 2.75 10.28
CA LEU A 107 -0.18 3.75 11.19
C LEU A 107 -0.85 3.71 12.57
N GLU A 108 -2.17 3.52 12.62
CA GLU A 108 -2.94 3.45 13.87
C GLU A 108 -2.63 2.17 14.65
N TYR A 109 -2.66 1.02 13.98
CA TYR A 109 -2.42 -0.27 14.63
C TYR A 109 -1.04 -0.35 15.28
N TYR A 110 0.00 0.17 14.63
CA TYR A 110 1.38 0.16 15.14
C TYR A 110 1.76 1.45 15.88
N HIS A 111 0.84 2.38 16.04
CA HIS A 111 1.07 3.69 16.68
C HIS A 111 2.24 4.46 16.07
N LEU A 112 2.30 4.53 14.73
CA LEU A 112 3.38 5.14 13.96
C LEU A 112 3.03 6.53 13.40
N GLY A 113 1.81 7.02 13.63
CA GLY A 113 1.33 8.27 13.02
C GLY A 113 2.14 9.50 13.38
N ASP A 114 2.74 9.54 14.57
CA ASP A 114 3.62 10.62 15.03
C ASP A 114 5.01 10.63 14.37
N LEU A 115 5.35 9.56 13.65
CA LEU A 115 6.64 9.39 12.97
C LEU A 115 6.55 9.61 11.45
N VAL A 116 5.34 9.76 10.90
CA VAL A 116 5.10 9.92 9.46
C VAL A 116 4.55 11.32 9.18
N ALA A 117 5.26 12.08 8.35
CA ALA A 117 4.92 13.47 8.05
C ALA A 117 3.75 13.58 7.06
N ASP A 118 3.65 12.66 6.09
CA ASP A 118 2.63 12.73 5.05
C ASP A 118 2.38 11.38 4.40
N ILE A 119 1.17 11.18 3.90
CA ILE A 119 0.76 9.96 3.20
C ILE A 119 0.00 10.27 1.91
N GLU A 120 0.10 9.38 0.93
CA GLU A 120 -0.74 9.45 -0.26
C GLU A 120 -0.98 8.07 -0.85
N CYS A 121 -2.16 7.84 -1.42
CA CYS A 121 -2.46 6.57 -2.06
C CYS A 121 -3.38 6.73 -3.28
N TYR A 122 -3.42 5.67 -4.09
CA TYR A 122 -4.32 5.61 -5.25
C TYR A 122 -5.79 5.79 -4.85
N GLY A 123 -6.22 5.18 -3.74
CA GLY A 123 -7.59 5.29 -3.26
C GLY A 123 -8.06 6.72 -2.97
N ASN A 124 -7.14 7.60 -2.54
CA ASN A 124 -7.45 9.00 -2.27
C ASN A 124 -7.52 9.85 -3.55
N THR A 125 -6.60 9.64 -4.48
CA THR A 125 -6.36 10.56 -5.61
C THR A 125 -6.83 10.03 -6.95
N GLN A 126 -7.02 8.73 -7.08
CA GLN A 126 -7.21 8.01 -8.35
C GLN A 126 -6.05 8.24 -9.35
N GLN A 127 -4.88 8.63 -8.83
CA GLN A 127 -3.67 8.86 -9.60
C GLN A 127 -2.67 7.72 -9.40
N GLN A 128 -1.87 7.46 -10.42
CA GLN A 128 -0.80 6.46 -10.34
C GLN A 128 0.31 6.90 -9.37
N LYS A 129 1.07 5.93 -8.88
CA LYS A 129 2.12 6.15 -7.86
C LYS A 129 3.13 7.23 -8.24
N ASP A 130 3.50 7.35 -9.51
CA ASP A 130 4.43 8.38 -9.98
C ASP A 130 3.88 9.80 -9.81
N ALA A 131 2.59 10.01 -10.04
CA ALA A 131 1.93 11.29 -9.80
C ALA A 131 1.79 11.58 -8.30
N ASN A 132 1.43 10.59 -7.50
CA ASN A 132 1.32 10.70 -6.04
C ASN A 132 2.68 10.99 -5.39
N LEU A 133 3.77 10.39 -5.88
CA LEU A 133 5.14 10.70 -5.43
C LEU A 133 5.49 12.17 -5.67
N LYS A 134 5.25 12.67 -6.89
CA LYS A 134 5.50 14.08 -7.22
C LYS A 134 4.67 15.01 -6.34
N ALA A 135 3.37 14.75 -6.20
CA ALA A 135 2.47 15.57 -5.41
C ALA A 135 2.90 15.66 -3.94
N LEU A 136 3.29 14.53 -3.32
CA LEU A 136 3.76 14.50 -1.94
C LEU A 136 5.08 15.25 -1.78
N ILE A 137 6.03 15.08 -2.71
CA ILE A 137 7.32 15.80 -2.70
C ILE A 137 7.10 17.30 -2.83
N GLU A 138 6.25 17.73 -3.77
CA GLU A 138 5.99 19.15 -4.03
C GLU A 138 5.30 19.84 -2.85
N ARG A 139 4.24 19.24 -2.29
CA ARG A 139 3.49 19.86 -1.18
C ARG A 139 4.28 19.95 0.13
N ASN A 140 5.28 19.07 0.31
CA ASN A 140 6.17 19.11 1.47
C ASN A 140 7.48 19.85 1.20
N HIS A 141 7.69 20.35 -0.01
CA HIS A 141 8.90 21.09 -0.42
C HIS A 141 10.21 20.31 -0.21
N TYR A 142 10.18 18.97 -0.44
CA TYR A 142 11.37 18.14 -0.27
C TYR A 142 12.41 18.41 -1.36
N GLU A 143 13.63 18.77 -0.96
CA GLU A 143 14.75 19.01 -1.87
C GLU A 143 15.59 17.75 -2.12
N LYS A 144 15.67 16.85 -1.12
CA LYS A 144 16.39 15.58 -1.19
C LYS A 144 15.46 14.46 -0.72
N TYR A 145 15.33 13.44 -1.52
CA TYR A 145 14.41 12.35 -1.25
C TYR A 145 14.87 11.04 -1.89
N TYR A 146 14.42 9.94 -1.33
CA TYR A 146 14.57 8.59 -1.84
C TYR A 146 13.26 7.84 -1.64
N TYR A 147 12.95 6.91 -2.52
CA TYR A 147 11.82 6.01 -2.33
C TYR A 147 12.32 4.58 -2.10
N LEU A 148 11.89 3.96 -1.01
CA LEU A 148 12.12 2.55 -0.69
C LEU A 148 10.90 1.74 -1.11
N GLY A 149 11.08 0.74 -1.96
CA GLY A 149 10.00 -0.13 -2.43
C GLY A 149 10.51 -1.51 -2.82
N ASP A 150 9.59 -2.46 -2.99
CA ASP A 150 9.91 -3.88 -3.19
C ASP A 150 9.50 -4.41 -4.57
N THR A 151 8.71 -3.65 -5.34
CA THR A 151 8.19 -4.12 -6.63
C THR A 151 8.84 -3.47 -7.85
N GLN A 152 8.75 -4.16 -9.01
CA GLN A 152 9.09 -3.56 -10.30
C GLN A 152 8.20 -2.32 -10.59
N GLY A 153 6.94 -2.33 -10.11
CA GLY A 153 6.03 -1.19 -10.22
C GLY A 153 6.55 0.05 -9.49
N ASP A 154 7.13 -0.13 -8.30
CA ASP A 154 7.76 0.96 -7.53
C ASP A 154 8.94 1.56 -8.28
N TYR A 155 9.82 0.70 -8.79
CA TYR A 155 10.95 1.15 -9.61
C TYR A 155 10.50 1.95 -10.83
N ASN A 156 9.49 1.45 -11.56
CA ASN A 156 8.96 2.13 -12.74
C ASN A 156 8.34 3.49 -12.39
N ALA A 157 7.57 3.56 -11.30
CA ALA A 157 6.97 4.80 -10.80
C ALA A 157 8.05 5.82 -10.42
N CYS A 158 9.09 5.38 -9.70
CA CYS A 158 10.22 6.23 -9.34
C CYS A 158 10.96 6.78 -10.57
N ARG A 159 11.22 5.93 -11.57
CA ARG A 159 11.82 6.39 -12.83
C ARG A 159 10.99 7.46 -13.52
N LYS A 160 9.67 7.28 -13.60
CA LYS A 160 8.75 8.26 -14.19
C LYS A 160 8.70 9.56 -13.41
N ALA A 161 8.74 9.47 -12.08
CA ALA A 161 8.72 10.63 -11.19
C ALA A 161 10.06 11.35 -11.09
N GLY A 162 11.17 10.72 -11.51
CA GLY A 162 12.52 11.25 -11.31
C GLY A 162 13.02 11.10 -9.86
N VAL A 163 12.50 10.11 -9.13
CA VAL A 163 12.83 9.83 -7.72
C VAL A 163 13.88 8.73 -7.64
N PRO A 164 14.99 8.91 -6.90
CA PRO A 164 15.94 7.83 -6.64
C PRO A 164 15.28 6.68 -5.90
N PHE A 165 15.51 5.45 -6.39
CA PHE A 165 14.89 4.23 -5.88
C PHE A 165 15.87 3.39 -5.06
N LEU A 166 15.42 2.93 -3.90
CA LEU A 166 16.10 1.94 -3.06
C LEU A 166 15.28 0.65 -3.06
N PHE A 167 15.91 -0.46 -3.35
CA PHE A 167 15.22 -1.75 -3.44
C PHE A 167 15.16 -2.45 -2.09
N ALA A 168 13.95 -2.71 -1.60
CA ALA A 168 13.67 -3.50 -0.42
C ALA A 168 13.67 -5.00 -0.79
N ALA A 169 14.86 -5.62 -0.85
CA ALA A 169 15.04 -7.00 -1.33
C ALA A 169 14.44 -8.09 -0.40
N TYR A 170 13.88 -7.69 0.72
CA TYR A 170 13.23 -8.58 1.69
C TYR A 170 11.70 -8.65 1.53
N GLY A 171 11.13 -7.75 0.74
CA GLY A 171 9.69 -7.64 0.49
C GLY A 171 9.16 -8.55 -0.61
#